data_f88db8df50803aefedc60b2f30b6395a
#
_entry.id   f88db8df50803aefedc60b2f30b6395a
#
_cell.length_a   1.000
_cell.length_b   1.000
_cell.length_c   1.000
_cell.angle_alpha   90.00
_cell.angle_beta   90.00
_cell.angle_gamma   90.00
#
_symmetry.space_group_name_H-M   'P 1'
#
loop_
_entity.id
_entity.type
_entity.pdbx_description
1 polymer ?
#
loop_
_entity_poly.entity_id
_entity_poly.type
_entity_poly.pdbx_seq_one_letter_code
_entity_poly.pdbx_strand_id
1 'polypeptide(L)'
;MPANVSTWHERAAQLAPESRAFIGGAYVDALSGAQFDNVNPATGRVLGRISAGDVPDIERAVAAAKAAFEKGAWSRTKPAHRKKVLSAFAQSIFAHREELALLETLDMGKPISDSLKVDIPGAARAIQWYAEAVDKLYDEVAPTGPDALALVTREPIGVVGAIVPWNFPLVMAAWKIGPALAAGCTIV
;
A
#
# COMPACT_ATOMS: atom_id res chain seq x y z
N MET A 1 -11.50 -9.42 24.90
CA MET A 1 -10.81 -8.71 25.99
C MET A 1 -9.59 -8.02 25.39
N PRO A 2 -9.20 -6.79 25.79
CA PRO A 2 -7.95 -6.23 25.32
C PRO A 2 -6.81 -7.14 25.79
N ALA A 3 -5.89 -7.47 24.87
CA ALA A 3 -4.72 -8.26 25.20
C ALA A 3 -3.93 -7.54 26.30
N ASN A 4 -3.45 -8.29 27.31
CA ASN A 4 -2.64 -7.76 28.39
C ASN A 4 -1.31 -7.23 27.81
N VAL A 5 -0.73 -6.23 28.44
CA VAL A 5 0.57 -5.63 28.04
C VAL A 5 1.67 -6.71 27.92
N SER A 6 1.68 -7.69 28.82
CA SER A 6 2.60 -8.84 28.72
C SER A 6 2.48 -9.60 27.40
N THR A 7 1.26 -9.80 26.91
CA THR A 7 1.02 -10.50 25.64
C THR A 7 1.55 -9.73 24.43
N TRP A 8 1.50 -8.39 24.43
CA TRP A 8 2.07 -7.60 23.34
C TRP A 8 3.59 -7.67 23.30
N HIS A 9 4.25 -7.65 24.46
CA HIS A 9 5.71 -7.82 24.54
C HIS A 9 6.16 -9.21 24.09
N GLU A 10 5.44 -10.26 24.45
CA GLU A 10 5.72 -11.62 24.02
C GLU A 10 5.57 -11.77 22.50
N ARG A 11 4.52 -11.20 21.93
CA ARG A 11 4.30 -11.18 20.48
C ARG A 11 5.37 -10.37 19.74
N ALA A 12 5.78 -9.23 20.29
CA ALA A 12 6.84 -8.40 19.74
C ALA A 12 8.18 -9.14 19.67
N ALA A 13 8.47 -9.96 20.69
CA ALA A 13 9.70 -10.76 20.72
C ALA A 13 9.73 -11.91 19.69
N GLN A 14 8.56 -12.31 19.18
CA GLN A 14 8.41 -13.36 18.17
C GLN A 14 8.27 -12.80 16.75
N LEU A 15 8.11 -11.49 16.60
CA LEU A 15 7.88 -10.85 15.33
C LEU A 15 9.16 -10.82 14.49
N ALA A 16 9.09 -11.35 13.29
CA ALA A 16 10.17 -11.32 12.30
C ALA A 16 9.67 -10.65 11.01
N PRO A 17 9.65 -9.31 10.95
CA PRO A 17 9.14 -8.59 9.79
C PRO A 17 10.00 -8.84 8.56
N GLU A 18 9.36 -8.92 7.40
CA GLU A 18 10.08 -8.93 6.14
C GLU A 18 10.81 -7.60 5.95
N SER A 19 12.08 -7.68 5.58
CA SER A 19 12.99 -6.53 5.52
C SER A 19 13.47 -6.19 4.11
N ARG A 20 13.04 -6.96 3.13
CA ARG A 20 13.42 -6.82 1.72
C ARG A 20 12.38 -6.00 0.94
N ALA A 21 12.80 -5.42 -0.18
CA ALA A 21 11.87 -4.77 -1.09
C ALA A 21 10.98 -5.81 -1.80
N PHE A 22 9.72 -5.43 -2.08
CA PHE A 22 8.80 -6.27 -2.85
C PHE A 22 8.73 -5.74 -4.28
N ILE A 23 9.34 -6.44 -5.23
CA ILE A 23 9.44 -6.01 -6.63
C ILE A 23 9.04 -7.16 -7.56
N GLY A 24 8.12 -6.90 -8.47
CA GLY A 24 7.71 -7.87 -9.48
C GLY A 24 7.06 -9.13 -8.92
N GLY A 25 6.45 -9.05 -7.75
CA GLY A 25 5.77 -10.18 -7.09
C GLY A 25 6.68 -11.02 -6.18
N ALA A 26 7.91 -10.56 -5.89
CA ALA A 26 8.86 -11.27 -5.04
C ALA A 26 9.57 -10.33 -4.06
N TYR A 27 9.96 -10.85 -2.90
CA TYR A 27 10.86 -10.16 -1.99
C TYR A 27 12.31 -10.29 -2.49
N VAL A 28 13.00 -9.16 -2.57
CA VAL A 28 14.35 -9.06 -3.14
C VAL A 28 15.24 -8.17 -2.28
N ASP A 29 16.48 -8.54 -2.13
CA ASP A 29 17.49 -7.69 -1.51
C ASP A 29 17.87 -6.53 -2.44
N ALA A 30 18.41 -5.45 -1.84
CA ALA A 30 19.02 -4.38 -2.60
C ALA A 30 20.15 -4.93 -3.48
N LEU A 31 20.26 -4.45 -4.71
CA LEU A 31 21.30 -4.91 -5.66
C LEU A 31 22.71 -4.69 -5.14
N SER A 32 22.91 -3.66 -4.33
CA SER A 32 24.17 -3.38 -3.65
C SER A 32 24.47 -4.31 -2.46
N GLY A 33 23.47 -5.03 -1.97
CA GLY A 33 23.52 -5.75 -0.70
C GLY A 33 23.53 -4.83 0.54
N ALA A 34 23.39 -3.50 0.36
CA ALA A 34 23.39 -2.55 1.45
C ALA A 34 22.16 -2.70 2.34
N GLN A 35 22.35 -2.48 3.64
CA GLN A 35 21.31 -2.52 4.65
C GLN A 35 21.50 -1.40 5.65
N PHE A 36 20.43 -0.99 6.33
CA PHE A 36 20.47 -0.08 7.49
C PHE A 36 19.69 -0.66 8.67
N ASP A 37 20.00 -0.20 9.85
CA ASP A 37 19.34 -0.65 11.08
C ASP A 37 17.97 0.01 11.21
N ASN A 38 16.94 -0.80 11.44
CA ASN A 38 15.64 -0.32 11.91
C ASN A 38 15.66 -0.26 13.42
N VAL A 39 15.52 0.94 13.96
CA VAL A 39 15.66 1.21 15.40
C VAL A 39 14.30 1.55 15.99
N ASN A 40 13.89 0.82 17.02
CA ASN A 40 12.71 1.17 17.81
C ASN A 40 12.92 2.50 18.54
N PRO A 41 12.16 3.56 18.22
CA PRO A 41 12.40 4.90 18.79
C PRO A 41 12.06 4.98 20.28
N ALA A 42 11.21 4.09 20.80
CA ALA A 42 10.84 4.07 22.21
C ALA A 42 11.94 3.45 23.10
N THR A 43 12.78 2.56 22.56
CA THR A 43 13.78 1.82 23.34
C THR A 43 15.22 2.04 22.90
N GLY A 44 15.43 2.59 21.70
CA GLY A 44 16.74 2.69 21.05
C GLY A 44 17.35 1.35 20.61
N ARG A 45 16.59 0.25 20.68
CA ARG A 45 17.08 -1.08 20.27
C ARG A 45 16.85 -1.30 18.78
N VAL A 46 17.79 -1.98 18.15
CA VAL A 46 17.65 -2.43 16.76
C VAL A 46 16.58 -3.52 16.69
N LEU A 47 15.58 -3.32 15.84
CA LEU A 47 14.52 -4.30 15.54
C LEU A 47 14.97 -5.31 14.48
N GLY A 48 15.79 -4.87 13.56
CA GLY A 48 16.28 -5.67 12.44
C GLY A 48 17.05 -4.80 11.44
N ARG A 49 17.52 -5.42 10.36
CA ARG A 49 18.18 -4.70 9.26
C ARG A 49 17.31 -4.73 8.02
N ILE A 50 17.18 -3.58 7.38
CA ILE A 50 16.31 -3.39 6.21
C ILE A 50 17.19 -3.15 4.98
N SER A 51 16.81 -3.75 3.84
CA SER A 51 17.47 -3.53 2.56
C SER A 51 17.46 -2.05 2.18
N ALA A 52 18.64 -1.49 1.94
CA ALA A 52 18.82 -0.10 1.50
C ALA A 52 18.85 -0.06 -0.04
N GLY A 53 17.65 0.08 -0.64
CA GLY A 53 17.53 0.24 -2.09
C GLY A 53 18.09 1.58 -2.55
N ASP A 54 18.67 1.60 -3.76
CA ASP A 54 19.21 2.77 -4.42
C ASP A 54 18.63 2.89 -5.84
N VAL A 55 19.13 3.83 -6.64
CA VAL A 55 18.64 4.14 -7.99
C VAL A 55 18.40 2.88 -8.84
N PRO A 56 19.34 1.90 -8.94
CA PRO A 56 19.10 0.69 -9.72
C PRO A 56 17.92 -0.17 -9.22
N ASP A 57 17.64 -0.17 -7.91
CA ASP A 57 16.50 -0.88 -7.34
C ASP A 57 15.18 -0.20 -7.70
N ILE A 58 15.16 1.14 -7.68
CA ILE A 58 13.99 1.92 -8.12
C ILE A 58 13.75 1.72 -9.63
N GLU A 59 14.80 1.75 -10.46
CA GLU A 59 14.68 1.46 -11.88
C GLU A 59 14.09 0.08 -12.15
N ARG A 60 14.53 -0.94 -11.39
CA ARG A 60 13.99 -2.30 -11.45
C ARG A 60 12.51 -2.33 -11.03
N ALA A 61 12.13 -1.62 -9.96
CA ALA A 61 10.75 -1.52 -9.51
C ALA A 61 9.86 -0.84 -10.55
N VAL A 62 10.31 0.28 -11.12
CA VAL A 62 9.61 1.00 -12.19
C VAL A 62 9.47 0.14 -13.44
N ALA A 63 10.52 -0.58 -13.84
CA ALA A 63 10.45 -1.48 -15.00
C ALA A 63 9.43 -2.61 -14.78
N ALA A 64 9.38 -3.20 -13.58
CA ALA A 64 8.40 -4.22 -13.23
C ALA A 64 6.96 -3.66 -13.24
N ALA A 65 6.75 -2.48 -12.66
CA ALA A 65 5.46 -1.81 -12.62
C ALA A 65 4.99 -1.43 -14.04
N LYS A 66 5.90 -0.92 -14.89
CA LYS A 66 5.62 -0.59 -16.29
C LYS A 66 5.23 -1.84 -17.09
N ALA A 67 5.99 -2.92 -16.96
CA ALA A 67 5.68 -4.19 -17.63
C ALA A 67 4.31 -4.74 -17.20
N ALA A 68 3.95 -4.64 -15.92
CA ALA A 68 2.63 -5.05 -15.42
C ALA A 68 1.50 -4.17 -16.00
N PHE A 69 1.74 -2.86 -16.10
CA PHE A 69 0.79 -1.92 -16.70
C PHE A 69 0.56 -2.21 -18.18
N GLU A 70 1.63 -2.35 -18.96
CA GLU A 70 1.58 -2.56 -20.42
C GLU A 70 0.95 -3.92 -20.79
N LYS A 71 1.22 -4.97 -20.01
CA LYS A 71 0.55 -6.29 -20.19
C LYS A 71 -0.95 -6.23 -19.94
N GLY A 72 -1.42 -5.24 -19.20
CA GLY A 72 -2.83 -5.00 -18.97
C GLY A 72 -3.50 -5.95 -17.98
N ALA A 73 -2.73 -6.76 -17.26
CA ALA A 73 -3.25 -7.68 -16.25
C ALA A 73 -4.02 -7.00 -15.11
N TRP A 74 -3.76 -5.70 -14.90
CA TRP A 74 -4.50 -4.84 -13.98
C TRP A 74 -5.16 -3.66 -14.71
N SER A 75 -4.40 -2.91 -15.48
CA SER A 75 -4.84 -1.66 -16.12
C SER A 75 -6.05 -1.81 -17.03
N ARG A 76 -6.19 -2.97 -17.69
CA ARG A 76 -7.30 -3.28 -18.61
C ARG A 76 -8.42 -4.11 -17.98
N THR A 77 -8.38 -4.32 -16.66
CA THR A 77 -9.45 -5.05 -15.98
C THR A 77 -10.71 -4.21 -15.83
N LYS A 78 -11.85 -4.88 -15.79
CA LYS A 78 -13.14 -4.21 -15.56
C LYS A 78 -13.17 -3.59 -14.15
N PRO A 79 -13.84 -2.45 -13.96
CA PRO A 79 -14.01 -1.82 -12.64
C PRO A 79 -14.48 -2.79 -11.55
N ALA A 80 -15.43 -3.66 -11.85
CA ALA A 80 -15.93 -4.67 -10.91
C ALA A 80 -14.85 -5.66 -10.42
N HIS A 81 -13.86 -5.99 -11.25
CA HIS A 81 -12.75 -6.83 -10.84
C HIS A 81 -11.83 -6.09 -9.88
N ARG A 82 -11.45 -4.83 -10.19
CA ARG A 82 -10.64 -3.99 -9.31
C ARG A 82 -11.32 -3.77 -7.96
N LYS A 83 -12.63 -3.49 -7.97
CA LYS A 83 -13.45 -3.40 -6.74
C LYS A 83 -13.34 -4.66 -5.90
N LYS A 84 -13.52 -5.85 -6.48
CA LYS A 84 -13.41 -7.13 -5.77
C LYS A 84 -12.04 -7.32 -5.14
N VAL A 85 -10.96 -7.05 -5.87
CA VAL A 85 -9.58 -7.23 -5.38
C VAL A 85 -9.28 -6.23 -4.27
N LEU A 86 -9.61 -4.95 -4.45
CA LEU A 86 -9.37 -3.92 -3.42
C LEU A 86 -10.20 -4.17 -2.15
N SER A 87 -11.44 -4.62 -2.28
CA SER A 87 -12.25 -5.01 -1.11
C SER A 87 -11.64 -6.20 -0.36
N ALA A 88 -11.12 -7.20 -1.07
CA ALA A 88 -10.41 -8.32 -0.44
C ALA A 88 -9.11 -7.85 0.24
N PHE A 89 -8.39 -6.91 -0.36
CA PHE A 89 -7.19 -6.30 0.23
C PHE A 89 -7.53 -5.54 1.52
N ALA A 90 -8.59 -4.72 1.53
CA ALA A 90 -9.05 -4.03 2.73
C ALA A 90 -9.43 -5.01 3.86
N GLN A 91 -10.12 -6.10 3.51
CA GLN A 91 -10.46 -7.16 4.47
C GLN A 91 -9.21 -7.85 5.02
N SER A 92 -8.20 -8.10 4.17
CA SER A 92 -6.92 -8.68 4.59
C SER A 92 -6.17 -7.77 5.57
N ILE A 93 -6.10 -6.48 5.31
CA ILE A 93 -5.51 -5.49 6.25
C ILE A 93 -6.23 -5.57 7.60
N PHE A 94 -7.54 -5.59 7.59
CA PHE A 94 -8.33 -5.64 8.84
C PHE A 94 -8.19 -6.98 9.57
N ALA A 95 -8.09 -8.09 8.85
CA ALA A 95 -7.88 -9.42 9.44
C ALA A 95 -6.52 -9.52 10.17
N HIS A 96 -5.49 -8.88 9.62
CA HIS A 96 -4.14 -8.84 10.20
C HIS A 96 -3.87 -7.60 11.08
N ARG A 97 -4.93 -6.92 11.53
CA ARG A 97 -4.81 -5.62 12.23
C ARG A 97 -3.92 -5.64 13.47
N GLU A 98 -3.87 -6.74 14.21
CA GLU A 98 -3.06 -6.82 15.42
C GLU A 98 -1.57 -6.91 15.11
N GLU A 99 -1.20 -7.70 14.13
CA GLU A 99 0.19 -7.82 13.66
C GLU A 99 0.67 -6.50 13.03
N LEU A 100 -0.11 -5.92 12.13
CA LEU A 100 0.19 -4.64 11.49
C LEU A 100 0.30 -3.50 12.51
N ALA A 101 -0.59 -3.46 13.51
CA ALA A 101 -0.53 -2.46 14.57
C ALA A 101 0.72 -2.61 15.44
N LEU A 102 1.13 -3.85 15.72
CA LEU A 102 2.34 -4.12 16.47
C LEU A 102 3.60 -3.70 15.69
N LEU A 103 3.67 -4.01 14.40
CA LEU A 103 4.74 -3.55 13.50
C LEU A 103 4.82 -2.01 13.52
N GLU A 104 3.70 -1.33 13.29
CA GLU A 104 3.66 0.13 13.27
C GLU A 104 4.09 0.75 14.62
N THR A 105 3.64 0.15 15.73
CA THR A 105 4.04 0.59 17.08
C THR A 105 5.54 0.44 17.33
N LEU A 106 6.13 -0.67 16.92
CA LEU A 106 7.55 -0.94 17.10
C LEU A 106 8.42 -0.02 16.23
N ASP A 107 7.98 0.21 14.99
CA ASP A 107 8.74 0.93 13.98
C ASP A 107 8.72 2.44 14.19
N MET A 108 7.57 3.02 14.55
CA MET A 108 7.43 4.47 14.68
C MET A 108 7.20 4.99 16.11
N GLY A 109 7.05 4.11 17.11
CA GLY A 109 6.95 4.48 18.51
C GLY A 109 5.58 4.93 19.00
N LYS A 110 4.53 4.79 18.20
CA LYS A 110 3.14 5.11 18.54
C LYS A 110 2.57 4.11 19.56
N PRO A 111 1.66 4.53 20.47
CA PRO A 111 0.98 3.60 21.34
C PRO A 111 0.18 2.54 20.55
N ILE A 112 0.28 1.28 20.98
CA ILE A 112 -0.42 0.15 20.34
C ILE A 112 -1.94 0.37 20.28
N SER A 113 -2.51 1.08 21.24
CA SER A 113 -3.94 1.44 21.25
C SER A 113 -4.34 2.27 20.04
N ASP A 114 -3.48 3.17 19.59
CA ASP A 114 -3.75 4.10 18.50
C ASP A 114 -3.56 3.40 17.16
N SER A 115 -2.45 2.67 16.99
CA SER A 115 -2.22 1.84 15.81
C SER A 115 -3.37 0.85 15.61
N LEU A 116 -3.80 0.14 16.67
CA LEU A 116 -4.82 -0.91 16.59
C LEU A 116 -6.24 -0.39 16.36
N LYS A 117 -6.61 0.73 17.01
CA LYS A 117 -7.99 1.24 16.99
C LYS A 117 -8.24 2.29 15.92
N VAL A 118 -7.19 3.01 15.50
CA VAL A 118 -7.31 4.16 14.59
C VAL A 118 -6.63 3.87 13.26
N ASP A 119 -5.31 3.60 13.28
CA ASP A 119 -4.50 3.64 12.06
C ASP A 119 -4.78 2.46 11.13
N ILE A 120 -4.66 1.23 11.63
CA ILE A 120 -4.89 0.05 10.79
C ILE A 120 -6.34 -0.03 10.29
N PRO A 121 -7.37 0.18 11.14
CA PRO A 121 -8.74 0.29 10.64
C PRO A 121 -8.95 1.46 9.67
N GLY A 122 -8.23 2.58 9.87
CA GLY A 122 -8.24 3.74 8.97
C GLY A 122 -7.71 3.41 7.59
N ALA A 123 -6.57 2.71 7.53
CA ALA A 123 -5.98 2.24 6.28
C ALA A 123 -6.92 1.28 5.53
N ALA A 124 -7.49 0.29 6.23
CA ALA A 124 -8.45 -0.64 5.64
C ALA A 124 -9.68 0.09 5.07
N ARG A 125 -10.25 1.05 5.84
CA ARG A 125 -11.38 1.86 5.37
C ARG A 125 -11.03 2.70 4.15
N ALA A 126 -9.83 3.27 4.07
CA ALA A 126 -9.39 4.04 2.91
C ALA A 126 -9.36 3.18 1.64
N ILE A 127 -8.76 1.99 1.70
CA ILE A 127 -8.75 1.06 0.57
C ILE A 127 -10.18 0.63 0.18
N GLN A 128 -11.02 0.32 1.17
CA GLN A 128 -12.41 -0.06 0.93
C GLN A 128 -13.20 1.06 0.26
N TRP A 129 -12.99 2.31 0.70
CA TRP A 129 -13.65 3.47 0.10
C TRP A 129 -13.33 3.61 -1.39
N TYR A 130 -12.06 3.48 -1.77
CA TYR A 130 -11.66 3.52 -3.19
C TYR A 130 -12.15 2.30 -3.96
N ALA A 131 -12.23 1.12 -3.34
CA ALA A 131 -12.85 -0.05 -3.95
C ALA A 131 -14.32 0.22 -4.29
N GLU A 132 -15.06 0.91 -3.42
CA GLU A 132 -16.46 1.26 -3.65
C GLU A 132 -16.64 2.40 -4.67
N ALA A 133 -15.67 3.31 -4.76
CA ALA A 133 -15.71 4.45 -5.67
C ALA A 133 -15.43 4.05 -7.13
N VAL A 134 -14.74 2.93 -7.38
CA VAL A 134 -14.21 2.56 -8.69
C VAL A 134 -15.27 2.43 -9.80
N ASP A 135 -16.49 2.04 -9.43
CA ASP A 135 -17.63 1.89 -10.36
C ASP A 135 -18.63 3.06 -10.30
N LYS A 136 -18.23 4.17 -9.69
CA LYS A 136 -19.07 5.38 -9.52
C LYS A 136 -18.49 6.63 -10.20
N LEU A 137 -17.30 6.51 -10.79
CA LEU A 137 -16.71 7.56 -11.61
C LEU A 137 -17.09 7.29 -13.07
N TYR A 138 -17.98 8.12 -13.60
CA TYR A 138 -18.44 8.01 -14.97
C TYR A 138 -17.59 8.86 -15.91
N ASP A 139 -17.48 8.40 -17.14
CA ASP A 139 -17.02 9.21 -18.27
C ASP A 139 -18.06 10.28 -18.62
N GLU A 140 -17.70 11.26 -19.41
CA GLU A 140 -18.55 12.39 -19.73
C GLU A 140 -18.85 12.47 -21.21
N VAL A 141 -20.03 12.97 -21.53
CA VAL A 141 -20.40 13.37 -22.89
C VAL A 141 -20.27 14.89 -22.99
N ALA A 142 -19.34 15.37 -23.82
CA ALA A 142 -19.15 16.80 -24.02
C ALA A 142 -20.24 17.37 -24.93
N PRO A 143 -20.66 18.63 -24.74
CA PRO A 143 -21.64 19.27 -25.58
C PRO A 143 -21.08 19.49 -26.99
N THR A 144 -21.86 19.03 -28.01
CA THR A 144 -21.55 19.18 -29.42
C THR A 144 -22.81 19.55 -30.20
N GLY A 145 -22.68 19.80 -31.51
CA GLY A 145 -23.81 19.93 -32.39
C GLY A 145 -24.52 18.60 -32.63
N PRO A 146 -25.69 18.61 -33.29
CA PRO A 146 -26.52 17.42 -33.47
C PRO A 146 -25.93 16.34 -34.39
N ASP A 147 -24.87 16.66 -35.11
CA ASP A 147 -24.15 15.82 -36.05
C ASP A 147 -22.85 15.20 -35.47
N ALA A 148 -22.56 15.43 -34.20
CA ALA A 148 -21.34 14.94 -33.54
C ALA A 148 -21.60 14.41 -32.12
N LEU A 149 -20.79 13.44 -31.69
CA LEU A 149 -20.71 12.95 -30.31
C LEU A 149 -19.27 13.00 -29.82
N ALA A 150 -19.03 13.74 -28.76
CA ALA A 150 -17.71 13.80 -28.12
C ALA A 150 -17.77 13.17 -26.73
N LEU A 151 -16.85 12.25 -26.46
CA LEU A 151 -16.72 11.54 -25.21
C LEU A 151 -15.43 11.97 -24.50
N VAL A 152 -15.50 12.19 -23.20
CA VAL A 152 -14.34 12.38 -22.33
C VAL A 152 -14.19 11.11 -21.51
N THR A 153 -13.18 10.30 -21.82
CA THR A 153 -12.89 9.04 -21.13
C THR A 153 -11.78 9.21 -20.11
N ARG A 154 -11.92 8.53 -18.97
CA ARG A 154 -10.90 8.48 -17.91
C ARG A 154 -10.09 7.20 -18.04
N GLU A 155 -8.78 7.36 -18.23
CA GLU A 155 -7.86 6.24 -18.40
C GLU A 155 -6.78 6.25 -17.32
N PRO A 156 -6.23 5.07 -16.93
CA PRO A 156 -5.10 5.02 -16.00
C PRO A 156 -3.85 5.66 -16.63
N ILE A 157 -3.19 6.53 -15.85
CA ILE A 157 -2.04 7.30 -16.34
C ILE A 157 -0.75 6.47 -16.53
N GLY A 158 -0.66 5.31 -15.88
CA GLY A 158 0.54 4.46 -15.97
C GLY A 158 1.09 4.06 -14.61
N VAL A 159 2.40 4.21 -14.42
CA VAL A 159 3.09 3.96 -13.16
C VAL A 159 3.04 5.21 -12.29
N VAL A 160 2.63 5.05 -11.04
CA VAL A 160 2.55 6.11 -10.02
C VAL A 160 3.67 5.92 -9.01
N GLY A 161 4.47 6.96 -8.77
CA GLY A 161 5.40 7.01 -7.65
C GLY A 161 4.70 7.48 -6.37
N ALA A 162 4.88 6.76 -5.26
CA ALA A 162 4.30 7.12 -3.97
C ALA A 162 5.38 7.33 -2.91
N ILE A 163 5.49 8.57 -2.44
CA ILE A 163 6.34 8.91 -1.30
C ILE A 163 5.44 9.19 -0.11
N VAL A 164 5.67 8.48 0.99
CA VAL A 164 4.85 8.57 2.19
C VAL A 164 5.67 9.02 3.40
N PRO A 165 5.08 9.80 4.32
CA PRO A 165 5.74 10.17 5.56
C PRO A 165 5.74 8.99 6.56
N TRP A 166 6.62 9.05 7.53
CA TRP A 166 6.83 8.01 8.55
C TRP A 166 5.78 8.01 9.68
N ASN A 167 5.07 9.09 9.91
CA ASN A 167 4.22 9.28 11.11
C ASN A 167 2.85 8.57 11.08
N PHE A 168 2.37 8.19 9.90
CA PHE A 168 1.17 7.38 9.67
C PHE A 168 1.42 6.42 8.49
N PRO A 169 2.35 5.48 8.62
CA PRO A 169 2.92 4.77 7.47
C PRO A 169 1.86 4.05 6.65
N LEU A 170 1.06 3.18 7.26
CA LEU A 170 0.07 2.39 6.51
C LEU A 170 -1.12 3.23 6.04
N VAL A 171 -1.59 4.21 6.83
CA VAL A 171 -2.69 5.11 6.43
C VAL A 171 -2.28 5.93 5.22
N MET A 172 -1.08 6.53 5.25
CA MET A 172 -0.59 7.36 4.15
C MET A 172 -0.30 6.53 2.90
N ALA A 173 0.20 5.30 3.06
CA ALA A 173 0.33 4.36 1.95
C ALA A 173 -1.04 4.01 1.37
N ALA A 174 -2.04 3.71 2.19
CA ALA A 174 -3.40 3.40 1.73
C ALA A 174 -4.04 4.54 0.94
N TRP A 175 -3.77 5.80 1.32
CA TRP A 175 -4.26 6.99 0.60
C TRP A 175 -3.60 7.20 -0.78
N LYS A 176 -2.47 6.55 -1.05
CA LYS A 176 -1.81 6.56 -2.37
C LYS A 176 -2.15 5.29 -3.16
N ILE A 177 -2.06 4.14 -2.51
CA ILE A 177 -2.31 2.83 -3.13
C ILE A 177 -3.77 2.69 -3.58
N GLY A 178 -4.71 3.09 -2.71
CA GLY A 178 -6.15 2.96 -2.97
C GLY A 178 -6.57 3.62 -4.30
N PRO A 179 -6.41 4.94 -4.46
CA PRO A 179 -6.82 5.63 -5.69
C PRO A 179 -6.01 5.20 -6.91
N ALA A 180 -4.70 4.98 -6.78
CA ALA A 180 -3.86 4.55 -7.90
C ALA A 180 -4.32 3.20 -8.47
N LEU A 181 -4.51 2.20 -7.61
CA LEU A 181 -4.98 0.89 -8.04
C LEU A 181 -6.45 0.93 -8.50
N ALA A 182 -7.32 1.70 -7.84
CA ALA A 182 -8.72 1.85 -8.27
C ALA A 182 -8.81 2.43 -9.68
N ALA A 183 -7.97 3.41 -10.01
CA ALA A 183 -7.89 3.97 -11.37
C ALA A 183 -7.32 3.00 -12.41
N GLY A 184 -6.67 1.90 -12.00
CA GLY A 184 -6.03 0.93 -12.90
C GLY A 184 -4.55 1.19 -13.13
N CYS A 185 -3.94 2.11 -12.37
CA CYS A 185 -2.50 2.36 -12.40
C CYS A 185 -1.73 1.23 -11.71
N THR A 186 -0.42 1.15 -11.97
CA THR A 186 0.55 0.44 -11.14
C THR A 186 1.30 1.44 -10.26
N ILE A 187 1.97 0.97 -9.20
CA ILE A 187 2.55 1.86 -8.19
C ILE A 187 3.93 1.36 -7.74
N VAL A 188 4.81 2.33 -7.46
CA VAL A 188 6.12 2.14 -6.83
C VAL A 188 6.25 3.07 -5.65
#